data_4aa2337660a5b70fef00edc4cc830586
#
_entry.id   4aa2337660a5b70fef00edc4cc830586
#
_cell.length_a   1.000
_cell.length_b   1.000
_cell.length_c   1.000
_cell.angle_alpha   90.00
_cell.angle_beta   90.00
_cell.angle_gamma   90.00
#
_symmetry.space_group_name_H-M   'P 1'
#
loop_
_entity.id
_entity.type
_entity.pdbx_description
1 polymer ?
#
loop_
_entity_poly.entity_id
_entity_poly.type
_entity_poly.pdbx_seq_one_letter_code
_entity_poly.pdbx_strand_id
1 'polypeptide(L)'
;MKLHFIGASHEVTGSCTLLIAKGKRILIDCGMEQGIDTYENATLPVLPFEIDAILLTHAHIDHSGKIPAMVAGGYSGPIYSTEATHALCEIMLRDSAHIQEMEARWRSRRGRRSGEGETTPVYTMADAEKSLALFESFPYETDIEIFDGIKISFLDAGHLLGSSSIYVTVNEDGKETTILFSGDIGNTSRPLINDPKKPKKADYVVIESTYGDRLHGERKDYLAQFTDIIQRTFDRGGNVVIPSFAIGRTQEILYLLRIIKERSLIEGHDNFPVYVDSPLAIEATEIYSSVSEEYYDTEALDLLSKGVNPIKFKGLNLAITSEDSRAINESAVPCVIISASGMCEAGRIRHHLKHNLWRAESTILFVGYQSVGTLGRKIVDGETFVSLFGEDIRVRAEIAQIDGISGHADMDMLLSWLGNLEKAPRLVFVNHGNDAVCDSFANKIQETLSFKAVAPFSGDVYDLDLGECFEKGLITRVTPRIENTRRRANVVFERLQMAGNRLLAVIEQNRGGANKDLARFTSQIEALCDKYEMKDFFKDSSKPKGKKRKK
;
A
#
# COMPACT_ATOMS: atom_id res chain seq x y z
N MET A 1 3.82 -13.30 25.75
CA MET A 1 3.53 -12.41 24.57
C MET A 1 3.01 -13.24 23.40
N LYS A 2 2.07 -12.68 22.58
CA LYS A 2 1.53 -13.38 21.40
C LYS A 2 1.62 -12.52 20.15
N LEU A 3 1.96 -13.14 19.02
CA LEU A 3 2.02 -12.50 17.71
C LEU A 3 1.04 -13.20 16.77
N HIS A 4 0.06 -12.44 16.23
CA HIS A 4 -0.96 -12.95 15.32
C HIS A 4 -0.70 -12.41 13.93
N PHE A 5 -0.58 -13.30 12.94
CA PHE A 5 -0.45 -12.92 11.53
C PHE A 5 -1.83 -12.84 10.89
N ILE A 6 -2.22 -11.68 10.37
CA ILE A 6 -3.57 -11.42 9.87
C ILE A 6 -3.56 -11.19 8.37
N GLY A 7 -2.62 -10.38 7.86
CA GLY A 7 -2.52 -10.06 6.44
C GLY A 7 -1.10 -10.08 5.92
N ALA A 8 -0.96 -9.96 4.60
CA ALA A 8 0.27 -10.13 3.83
C ALA A 8 1.01 -11.46 4.11
N SER A 9 0.29 -12.48 4.55
CA SER A 9 0.82 -13.81 4.84
C SER A 9 0.67 -14.69 3.62
N HIS A 10 1.80 -15.05 2.98
CA HIS A 10 1.85 -15.67 1.64
C HIS A 10 1.24 -14.79 0.52
N GLU A 11 1.18 -13.49 0.75
CA GLU A 11 0.69 -12.45 -0.16
C GLU A 11 1.50 -11.17 0.00
N VAL A 12 1.51 -10.30 -1.03
CA VAL A 12 2.29 -9.05 -1.05
C VAL A 12 1.49 -7.81 -0.68
N THR A 13 0.24 -7.94 -0.22
CA THR A 13 -0.61 -6.80 0.14
C THR A 13 -1.43 -7.06 1.39
N GLY A 14 -1.89 -5.99 2.02
CA GLY A 14 -2.74 -6.08 3.20
C GLY A 14 -1.99 -6.32 4.51
N SER A 15 -0.75 -5.80 4.64
CA SER A 15 0.08 -5.96 5.83
C SER A 15 -0.66 -5.64 7.12
N CYS A 16 -0.74 -6.63 8.01
CA CYS A 16 -1.44 -6.50 9.29
C CYS A 16 -0.98 -7.59 10.26
N THR A 17 -0.34 -7.19 11.35
CA THR A 17 0.13 -8.10 12.41
C THR A 17 -0.29 -7.56 13.77
N LEU A 18 -0.87 -8.42 14.63
CA LEU A 18 -1.30 -8.02 15.98
C LEU A 18 -0.34 -8.59 17.04
N LEU A 19 0.31 -7.70 17.78
CA LEU A 19 1.10 -8.03 18.95
C LEU A 19 0.25 -7.85 20.22
N ILE A 20 0.20 -8.90 21.06
CA ILE A 20 -0.39 -8.85 22.40
C ILE A 20 0.73 -9.00 23.43
N ALA A 21 1.00 -7.92 24.17
CA ALA A 21 2.06 -7.86 25.18
C ALA A 21 1.62 -7.03 26.40
N LYS A 22 1.89 -7.49 27.61
CA LYS A 22 1.49 -6.80 28.87
C LYS A 22 0.00 -6.39 28.91
N GLY A 23 -0.87 -7.20 28.32
CA GLY A 23 -2.31 -6.91 28.21
C GLY A 23 -2.67 -5.83 27.17
N LYS A 24 -1.70 -5.27 26.45
CA LYS A 24 -1.88 -4.31 25.36
C LYS A 24 -2.00 -5.02 24.01
N ARG A 25 -2.85 -4.51 23.15
CA ARG A 25 -3.10 -4.96 21.78
C ARG A 25 -2.57 -3.90 20.82
N ILE A 26 -1.46 -4.20 20.18
CA ILE A 26 -0.75 -3.27 19.29
C ILE A 26 -0.80 -3.84 17.88
N LEU A 27 -1.35 -3.08 16.96
CA LEU A 27 -1.40 -3.45 15.56
C LEU A 27 -0.19 -2.86 14.82
N ILE A 28 0.54 -3.69 14.10
CA ILE A 28 1.62 -3.27 13.22
C ILE A 28 1.10 -3.33 11.80
N ASP A 29 1.02 -2.17 11.17
CA ASP A 29 0.34 -1.88 9.93
C ASP A 29 -1.16 -2.23 9.96
N CYS A 30 -1.91 -1.67 9.04
CA CYS A 30 -3.34 -1.92 8.84
C CYS A 30 -3.66 -1.72 7.37
N GLY A 31 -3.16 -2.63 6.55
CA GLY A 31 -3.12 -2.52 5.10
C GLY A 31 -4.39 -2.98 4.41
N MET A 32 -4.60 -2.46 3.20
CA MET A 32 -5.67 -2.88 2.32
C MET A 32 -5.15 -3.90 1.31
N GLU A 33 -5.87 -5.01 1.15
CA GLU A 33 -5.58 -5.98 0.11
C GLU A 33 -5.81 -5.37 -1.27
N GLN A 34 -4.88 -5.61 -2.17
CA GLN A 34 -4.92 -5.16 -3.57
C GLN A 34 -4.70 -6.34 -4.51
N GLY A 35 -5.49 -6.39 -5.59
CA GLY A 35 -5.37 -7.48 -6.55
C GLY A 35 -6.28 -8.67 -6.24
N ILE A 36 -5.83 -9.86 -6.60
CA ILE A 36 -6.54 -11.14 -6.37
C ILE A 36 -5.81 -11.86 -5.26
N ASP A 37 -6.51 -12.10 -4.15
CA ASP A 37 -5.96 -12.84 -3.03
C ASP A 37 -5.80 -14.33 -3.39
N THR A 38 -4.73 -14.94 -2.95
CA THR A 38 -4.49 -16.39 -3.10
C THR A 38 -5.21 -17.16 -2.00
N TYR A 39 -5.24 -16.59 -0.80
CA TYR A 39 -5.87 -17.15 0.39
C TYR A 39 -6.89 -16.19 1.00
N GLU A 40 -7.87 -16.75 1.73
CA GLU A 40 -8.76 -15.94 2.55
C GLU A 40 -8.00 -15.47 3.80
N ASN A 41 -7.90 -14.17 4.01
CA ASN A 41 -7.27 -13.61 5.21
C ASN A 41 -8.16 -13.78 6.44
N ALA A 42 -7.55 -14.08 7.58
CA ALA A 42 -8.23 -14.13 8.86
C ALA A 42 -8.79 -12.76 9.25
N THR A 43 -9.94 -12.75 9.89
CA THR A 43 -10.47 -11.51 10.48
C THR A 43 -9.66 -11.13 11.71
N LEU A 44 -9.57 -9.84 11.99
CA LEU A 44 -8.95 -9.35 13.22
C LEU A 44 -9.64 -10.01 14.44
N PRO A 45 -8.90 -10.69 15.35
CA PRO A 45 -9.49 -11.46 16.43
C PRO A 45 -10.05 -10.60 17.57
N VAL A 46 -9.96 -9.28 17.44
CA VAL A 46 -10.40 -8.29 18.42
C VAL A 46 -11.15 -7.17 17.71
N LEU A 47 -12.00 -6.46 18.45
CA LEU A 47 -12.76 -5.34 17.90
C LEU A 47 -11.85 -4.09 17.77
N PRO A 48 -12.08 -3.20 16.78
CA PRO A 48 -11.25 -2.03 16.58
C PRO A 48 -11.03 -1.18 17.83
N PHE A 49 -12.06 -0.99 18.65
CA PHE A 49 -11.97 -0.21 19.90
C PHE A 49 -11.17 -0.90 21.02
N GLU A 50 -10.84 -2.19 20.87
CA GLU A 50 -10.00 -2.93 21.81
C GLU A 50 -8.51 -2.83 21.47
N ILE A 51 -8.16 -2.26 20.32
CA ILE A 51 -6.77 -1.98 19.93
C ILE A 51 -6.28 -0.76 20.71
N ASP A 52 -5.14 -0.90 21.38
CA ASP A 52 -4.54 0.16 22.20
C ASP A 52 -3.71 1.14 21.36
N ALA A 53 -3.03 0.66 20.30
CA ALA A 53 -2.22 1.48 19.40
C ALA A 53 -2.05 0.83 18.03
N ILE A 54 -1.79 1.65 17.00
CA ILE A 54 -1.32 1.23 15.68
C ILE A 54 0.09 1.77 15.47
N LEU A 55 1.01 0.93 15.03
CA LEU A 55 2.36 1.30 14.60
C LEU A 55 2.42 1.16 13.09
N LEU A 56 2.72 2.25 12.39
CA LEU A 56 2.72 2.27 10.94
C LEU A 56 4.15 2.35 10.39
N THR A 57 4.52 1.38 9.56
CA THR A 57 5.84 1.31 8.95
C THR A 57 6.03 2.35 7.86
N HIS A 58 5.05 2.50 6.97
CA HIS A 58 5.08 3.49 5.88
C HIS A 58 3.68 3.72 5.27
N ALA A 59 3.59 4.70 4.36
CA ALA A 59 2.31 5.23 3.89
C ALA A 59 1.63 4.44 2.77
N HIS A 60 2.23 3.41 2.15
CA HIS A 60 1.58 2.66 1.08
C HIS A 60 0.24 2.08 1.54
N ILE A 61 -0.72 1.99 0.62
CA ILE A 61 -2.11 1.59 0.91
C ILE A 61 -2.21 0.15 1.44
N ASP A 62 -1.32 -0.73 1.02
CA ASP A 62 -1.24 -2.11 1.54
C ASP A 62 -0.64 -2.21 2.95
N HIS A 63 -0.22 -1.07 3.55
CA HIS A 63 0.20 -0.94 4.94
C HIS A 63 -0.70 -0.01 5.76
N SER A 64 -1.30 1.02 5.14
CA SER A 64 -2.09 2.06 5.83
C SER A 64 -3.58 2.07 5.51
N GLY A 65 -3.97 1.44 4.40
CA GLY A 65 -5.24 1.70 3.72
C GLY A 65 -6.51 1.30 4.47
N LYS A 66 -6.45 0.45 5.50
CA LYS A 66 -7.59 0.10 6.37
C LYS A 66 -7.67 0.93 7.65
N ILE A 67 -6.70 1.80 7.93
CA ILE A 67 -6.71 2.66 9.13
C ILE A 67 -8.03 3.46 9.25
N PRO A 68 -8.55 4.13 8.20
CA PRO A 68 -9.84 4.82 8.31
C PRO A 68 -11.02 3.88 8.60
N ALA A 69 -10.96 2.63 8.13
CA ALA A 69 -11.99 1.63 8.44
C ALA A 69 -11.93 1.21 9.92
N MET A 70 -10.74 1.11 10.51
CA MET A 70 -10.59 0.87 11.96
C MET A 70 -11.24 1.99 12.77
N VAL A 71 -11.01 3.25 12.36
CA VAL A 71 -11.62 4.42 13.04
C VAL A 71 -13.15 4.43 12.85
N ALA A 72 -13.65 4.10 11.65
CA ALA A 72 -15.08 3.91 11.42
C ALA A 72 -15.67 2.79 12.31
N GLY A 73 -14.88 1.76 12.62
CA GLY A 73 -15.20 0.65 13.53
C GLY A 73 -15.07 0.97 15.03
N GLY A 74 -14.66 2.19 15.39
CA GLY A 74 -14.57 2.65 16.78
C GLY A 74 -13.15 2.75 17.37
N TYR A 75 -12.11 2.52 16.56
CA TYR A 75 -10.74 2.78 17.01
C TYR A 75 -10.54 4.27 17.31
N SER A 76 -9.92 4.57 18.44
CA SER A 76 -9.64 5.94 18.88
C SER A 76 -8.27 6.10 19.56
N GLY A 77 -7.43 5.06 19.49
CA GLY A 77 -6.06 5.09 20.02
C GLY A 77 -5.10 5.86 19.13
N PRO A 78 -3.84 6.05 19.56
CA PRO A 78 -2.81 6.72 18.78
C PRO A 78 -2.31 5.87 17.60
N ILE A 79 -1.90 6.54 16.53
CA ILE A 79 -1.23 5.95 15.36
C ILE A 79 0.19 6.50 15.32
N TYR A 80 1.16 5.67 15.63
CA TYR A 80 2.57 6.05 15.71
C TYR A 80 3.27 5.84 14.37
N SER A 81 3.93 6.87 13.86
CA SER A 81 4.69 6.82 12.61
C SER A 81 5.84 7.84 12.60
N THR A 82 6.62 7.89 11.52
CA THR A 82 7.51 9.02 11.24
C THR A 82 6.71 10.22 10.72
N GLU A 83 7.29 11.44 10.80
CA GLU A 83 6.64 12.66 10.28
C GLU A 83 6.34 12.57 8.79
N ALA A 84 7.29 12.08 7.99
CA ALA A 84 7.10 11.97 6.55
C ALA A 84 6.07 10.90 6.17
N THR A 85 5.99 9.78 6.91
CA THR A 85 4.92 8.78 6.74
C THR A 85 3.56 9.39 7.03
N HIS A 86 3.40 10.17 8.11
CA HIS A 86 2.16 10.88 8.42
C HIS A 86 1.78 11.84 7.28
N ALA A 87 2.71 12.71 6.84
CA ALA A 87 2.45 13.65 5.76
C ALA A 87 2.01 12.96 4.45
N LEU A 88 2.62 11.82 4.11
CA LEU A 88 2.19 11.02 2.97
C LEU A 88 0.83 10.34 3.19
N CYS A 89 0.53 9.88 4.39
CA CYS A 89 -0.79 9.34 4.74
C CYS A 89 -1.90 10.39 4.59
N GLU A 90 -1.62 11.66 4.88
CA GLU A 90 -2.61 12.73 4.69
C GLU A 90 -3.15 12.78 3.26
N ILE A 91 -2.28 12.67 2.27
CA ILE A 91 -2.68 12.69 0.86
C ILE A 91 -3.21 11.33 0.40
N MET A 92 -2.57 10.23 0.83
CA MET A 92 -2.91 8.87 0.39
C MET A 92 -4.28 8.42 0.90
N LEU A 93 -4.58 8.62 2.18
CA LEU A 93 -5.84 8.18 2.76
C LEU A 93 -7.03 9.01 2.28
N ARG A 94 -6.81 10.32 2.01
CA ARG A 94 -7.82 11.18 1.36
C ARG A 94 -8.10 10.73 -0.07
N ASP A 95 -7.07 10.47 -0.87
CA ASP A 95 -7.22 9.98 -2.24
C ASP A 95 -7.93 8.62 -2.29
N SER A 96 -7.52 7.70 -1.41
CA SER A 96 -8.17 6.39 -1.28
C SER A 96 -9.66 6.49 -0.89
N ALA A 97 -10.00 7.36 0.07
CA ALA A 97 -11.39 7.60 0.46
C ALA A 97 -12.19 8.18 -0.71
N HIS A 98 -11.63 9.15 -1.43
CA HIS A 98 -12.26 9.76 -2.60
C HIS A 98 -12.54 8.70 -3.69
N ILE A 99 -11.55 7.87 -4.02
CA ILE A 99 -11.70 6.79 -5.00
C ILE A 99 -12.82 5.83 -4.60
N GLN A 100 -12.85 5.37 -3.34
CA GLN A 100 -13.86 4.45 -2.83
C GLN A 100 -15.27 5.06 -2.88
N GLU A 101 -15.42 6.34 -2.49
CA GLU A 101 -16.70 7.04 -2.59
C GLU A 101 -17.16 7.20 -4.05
N MET A 102 -16.25 7.55 -4.95
CA MET A 102 -16.53 7.65 -6.39
C MET A 102 -16.97 6.32 -6.97
N GLU A 103 -16.26 5.24 -6.68
CA GLU A 103 -16.61 3.89 -7.12
C GLU A 103 -17.96 3.43 -6.56
N ALA A 104 -18.22 3.68 -5.27
CA ALA A 104 -19.51 3.35 -4.65
C ALA A 104 -20.67 4.10 -5.32
N ARG A 105 -20.49 5.40 -5.61
CA ARG A 105 -21.47 6.19 -6.36
C ARG A 105 -21.68 5.67 -7.78
N TRP A 106 -20.62 5.32 -8.48
CA TRP A 106 -20.71 4.77 -9.83
C TRP A 106 -21.41 3.40 -9.86
N ARG A 107 -21.04 2.50 -8.92
CA ARG A 107 -21.68 1.19 -8.76
C ARG A 107 -23.15 1.32 -8.41
N SER A 108 -23.51 2.24 -7.49
CA SER A 108 -24.90 2.52 -7.12
C SER A 108 -25.75 3.03 -8.30
N ARG A 109 -25.18 3.91 -9.15
CA ARG A 109 -25.87 4.38 -10.38
C ARG A 109 -26.11 3.24 -11.36
N ARG A 110 -25.15 2.32 -11.51
CA ARG A 110 -25.28 1.14 -12.37
C ARG A 110 -26.26 0.13 -11.78
N GLY A 111 -26.17 -0.11 -10.47
CA GLY A 111 -27.03 -1.04 -9.73
C GLY A 111 -28.51 -0.66 -9.76
N ARG A 112 -28.85 0.66 -9.74
CA ARG A 112 -30.23 1.13 -9.90
C ARG A 112 -30.84 0.69 -11.24
N ARG A 113 -30.03 0.53 -12.29
CA ARG A 113 -30.50 0.07 -13.62
C ARG A 113 -30.64 -1.45 -13.70
N SER A 114 -29.93 -2.21 -12.86
CA SER A 114 -29.99 -3.67 -12.79
C SER A 114 -30.89 -4.19 -11.65
N GLY A 115 -31.49 -3.31 -10.84
CA GLY A 115 -32.29 -3.69 -9.67
C GLY A 115 -31.47 -4.09 -8.46
N GLU A 116 -30.17 -3.82 -8.47
CA GLU A 116 -29.27 -4.03 -7.32
C GLU A 116 -29.35 -2.82 -6.35
N GLY A 117 -29.14 -3.07 -5.06
CA GLY A 117 -29.15 -2.04 -4.01
C GLY A 117 -28.02 -1.01 -4.11
N GLU A 118 -28.04 -0.01 -3.24
CA GLU A 118 -26.97 0.98 -3.14
C GLU A 118 -25.67 0.35 -2.64
N THR A 119 -24.57 0.67 -3.30
CA THR A 119 -23.21 0.30 -2.87
C THR A 119 -22.65 1.42 -2.02
N THR A 120 -22.04 1.06 -0.90
CA THR A 120 -21.42 2.01 0.03
C THR A 120 -19.91 1.78 0.08
N PRO A 121 -19.09 2.83 0.28
CA PRO A 121 -17.64 2.67 0.41
C PRO A 121 -17.28 1.94 1.72
N VAL A 122 -16.12 1.33 1.82
CA VAL A 122 -15.60 0.70 3.05
C VAL A 122 -15.47 1.76 4.15
N TYR A 123 -14.95 2.94 3.81
CA TYR A 123 -14.90 4.12 4.67
C TYR A 123 -15.10 5.38 3.83
N THR A 124 -15.36 6.49 4.50
CA THR A 124 -15.64 7.78 3.87
C THR A 124 -14.48 8.76 4.06
N MET A 125 -14.53 9.88 3.35
CA MET A 125 -13.61 11.01 3.57
C MET A 125 -13.60 11.47 5.04
N ALA A 126 -14.78 11.50 5.69
CA ALA A 126 -14.87 11.89 7.09
C ALA A 126 -14.16 10.89 8.03
N ASP A 127 -14.13 9.61 7.68
CA ASP A 127 -13.40 8.60 8.46
C ASP A 127 -11.89 8.73 8.25
N ALA A 128 -11.45 9.04 7.02
CA ALA A 128 -10.05 9.36 6.74
C ALA A 128 -9.57 10.59 7.54
N GLU A 129 -10.32 11.70 7.52
CA GLU A 129 -9.97 12.90 8.31
C GLU A 129 -9.87 12.62 9.81
N LYS A 130 -10.79 11.80 10.36
CA LYS A 130 -10.72 11.41 11.77
C LYS A 130 -9.49 10.56 12.06
N SER A 131 -9.09 9.67 11.15
CA SER A 131 -7.92 8.83 11.34
C SER A 131 -6.62 9.65 11.34
N LEU A 132 -6.54 10.66 10.47
CA LEU A 132 -5.38 11.55 10.40
C LEU A 132 -5.17 12.35 11.71
N ALA A 133 -6.24 12.67 12.41
CA ALA A 133 -6.16 13.36 13.71
C ALA A 133 -5.61 12.49 14.87
N LEU A 134 -5.43 11.18 14.65
CA LEU A 134 -4.90 10.24 15.66
C LEU A 134 -3.40 9.98 15.50
N PHE A 135 -2.76 10.55 14.49
CA PHE A 135 -1.34 10.35 14.26
C PHE A 135 -0.48 11.08 15.29
N GLU A 136 0.50 10.36 15.81
CA GLU A 136 1.59 10.88 16.63
C GLU A 136 2.91 10.52 15.93
N SER A 137 3.70 11.54 15.56
CA SER A 137 4.87 11.37 14.71
C SER A 137 6.16 11.59 15.49
N PHE A 138 7.18 10.79 15.14
CA PHE A 138 8.46 10.78 15.83
C PHE A 138 9.62 10.68 14.83
N PRO A 139 10.80 11.24 15.16
CA PRO A 139 11.99 11.09 14.34
C PRO A 139 12.54 9.66 14.41
N TYR A 140 13.40 9.31 13.45
CA TYR A 140 14.13 8.05 13.47
C TYR A 140 15.01 7.90 14.72
N GLU A 141 15.30 6.66 15.10
CA GLU A 141 16.23 6.25 16.16
C GLU A 141 15.97 6.89 17.53
N THR A 142 14.71 7.28 17.79
CA THR A 142 14.26 7.80 19.08
C THR A 142 13.46 6.71 19.80
N ASP A 143 13.86 6.37 21.02
CA ASP A 143 13.13 5.45 21.88
C ASP A 143 11.92 6.16 22.51
N ILE A 144 10.72 5.61 22.28
CA ILE A 144 9.46 6.16 22.75
C ILE A 144 8.77 5.12 23.63
N GLU A 145 8.52 5.41 24.88
CA GLU A 145 7.73 4.56 25.76
C GLU A 145 6.23 4.85 25.54
N ILE A 146 5.56 3.96 24.81
CA ILE A 146 4.15 4.10 24.46
C ILE A 146 3.20 3.54 25.51
N PHE A 147 3.67 2.56 26.30
CA PHE A 147 2.98 2.00 27.47
C PHE A 147 4.04 1.59 28.49
N ASP A 148 3.64 1.44 29.76
CA ASP A 148 4.54 0.99 30.81
C ASP A 148 5.29 -0.29 30.43
N GLY A 149 6.61 -0.16 30.26
CA GLY A 149 7.51 -1.25 29.82
C GLY A 149 7.34 -1.68 28.36
N ILE A 150 6.70 -0.89 27.51
CA ILE A 150 6.68 -1.11 26.05
C ILE A 150 7.24 0.14 25.36
N LYS A 151 8.39 -0.05 24.71
CA LYS A 151 9.07 0.99 23.93
C LYS A 151 9.06 0.67 22.46
N ILE A 152 9.01 1.70 21.62
CA ILE A 152 9.15 1.59 20.18
C ILE A 152 10.26 2.51 19.69
N SER A 153 10.85 2.19 18.54
CA SER A 153 11.68 3.12 17.77
C SER A 153 11.61 2.79 16.28
N PHE A 154 11.77 3.83 15.47
CA PHE A 154 11.72 3.74 14.02
C PHE A 154 13.13 3.74 13.44
N LEU A 155 13.45 2.78 12.59
CA LEU A 155 14.71 2.66 11.87
C LEU A 155 14.46 2.89 10.38
N ASP A 156 15.21 3.78 9.72
CA ASP A 156 14.98 4.08 8.29
C ASP A 156 15.05 2.81 7.43
N ALA A 157 13.98 2.50 6.76
CA ALA A 157 13.85 1.33 5.89
C ALA A 157 14.25 1.60 4.44
N GLY A 158 14.49 2.85 4.03
CA GLY A 158 14.97 3.24 2.70
C GLY A 158 14.05 2.87 1.54
N HIS A 159 12.77 2.54 1.82
CA HIS A 159 11.80 2.10 0.82
C HIS A 159 10.98 3.25 0.23
N LEU A 160 10.49 4.11 1.07
CA LEU A 160 9.70 5.29 0.75
C LEU A 160 10.13 6.42 1.68
N LEU A 161 9.86 7.66 1.31
CA LEU A 161 10.10 8.80 2.20
C LEU A 161 9.39 8.56 3.54
N GLY A 162 10.15 8.54 4.63
CA GLY A 162 9.63 8.27 5.97
C GLY A 162 9.41 6.79 6.30
N SER A 163 9.64 5.86 5.37
CA SER A 163 9.48 4.42 5.65
C SER A 163 10.39 3.95 6.78
N SER A 164 9.88 3.05 7.60
CA SER A 164 10.61 2.57 8.77
C SER A 164 10.45 1.08 9.01
N SER A 165 11.54 0.47 9.50
CA SER A 165 11.45 -0.75 10.28
C SER A 165 11.17 -0.37 11.73
N ILE A 166 10.35 -1.14 12.44
CA ILE A 166 9.90 -0.80 13.79
C ILE A 166 10.45 -1.78 14.81
N TYR A 167 11.21 -1.27 15.77
CA TYR A 167 11.54 -2.00 16.98
C TYR A 167 10.42 -1.87 18.00
N VAL A 168 9.98 -3.00 18.56
CA VAL A 168 9.10 -3.05 19.73
C VAL A 168 9.83 -3.80 20.83
N THR A 169 10.19 -3.09 21.90
CA THR A 169 10.89 -3.65 23.06
C THR A 169 9.93 -3.72 24.23
N VAL A 170 9.70 -4.93 24.70
CA VAL A 170 8.79 -5.23 25.82
C VAL A 170 9.62 -5.69 27.04
N ASN A 171 9.45 -5.01 28.16
CA ASN A 171 9.99 -5.43 29.45
C ASN A 171 8.87 -6.03 30.31
N GLU A 172 8.87 -7.35 30.44
CA GLU A 172 7.91 -8.10 31.25
C GLU A 172 8.66 -8.88 32.32
N ASP A 173 8.36 -8.61 33.60
CA ASP A 173 8.99 -9.22 34.78
C ASP A 173 10.53 -9.13 34.80
N GLY A 174 11.08 -8.00 34.31
CA GLY A 174 12.53 -7.77 34.26
C GLY A 174 13.24 -8.44 33.07
N LYS A 175 12.52 -9.14 32.21
CA LYS A 175 13.02 -9.74 30.97
C LYS A 175 12.65 -8.84 29.79
N GLU A 176 13.67 -8.31 29.12
CA GLU A 176 13.51 -7.55 27.89
C GLU A 176 13.45 -8.48 26.69
N THR A 177 12.47 -8.28 25.82
CA THR A 177 12.34 -8.96 24.52
C THR A 177 12.10 -7.94 23.44
N THR A 178 12.91 -7.98 22.39
CA THR A 178 12.83 -7.05 21.25
C THR A 178 12.32 -7.77 20.01
N ILE A 179 11.29 -7.22 19.40
CA ILE A 179 10.72 -7.67 18.13
C ILE A 179 11.01 -6.59 17.10
N LEU A 180 11.53 -6.98 15.94
CA LEU A 180 11.79 -6.09 14.81
C LEU A 180 10.84 -6.42 13.65
N PHE A 181 10.04 -5.45 13.26
CA PHE A 181 9.20 -5.52 12.06
C PHE A 181 9.91 -4.75 10.96
N SER A 182 10.23 -5.40 9.85
CA SER A 182 11.00 -4.77 8.77
C SER A 182 10.24 -3.64 8.08
N GLY A 183 8.90 -3.73 8.02
CA GLY A 183 8.16 -3.05 6.97
C GLY A 183 8.67 -3.50 5.62
N ASP A 184 8.58 -2.64 4.61
CA ASP A 184 9.20 -2.86 3.32
C ASP A 184 10.62 -2.29 3.34
N ILE A 185 11.60 -3.10 2.96
CA ILE A 185 13.01 -2.72 2.93
C ILE A 185 13.35 -2.21 1.54
N GLY A 186 13.94 -1.02 1.48
CA GLY A 186 14.31 -0.38 0.23
C GLY A 186 15.49 -1.03 -0.48
N ASN A 187 15.54 -0.80 -1.78
CA ASN A 187 16.73 -1.04 -2.59
C ASN A 187 17.79 0.03 -2.26
N THR A 188 19.08 -0.31 -2.37
CA THR A 188 20.16 0.61 -2.06
C THR A 188 20.50 1.58 -3.20
N SER A 189 21.11 2.74 -2.85
CA SER A 189 21.56 3.80 -3.76
C SER A 189 20.45 4.29 -4.70
N ARG A 190 19.24 4.40 -4.20
CA ARG A 190 18.15 5.11 -4.86
C ARG A 190 18.35 6.61 -4.64
N PRO A 191 18.00 7.46 -5.61
CA PRO A 191 18.10 8.90 -5.40
C PRO A 191 17.08 9.39 -4.36
N LEU A 192 17.37 10.49 -3.71
CA LEU A 192 16.55 11.28 -2.80
C LEU A 192 16.46 10.77 -1.38
N ILE A 193 16.38 9.48 -1.14
CA ILE A 193 16.18 8.89 0.19
C ILE A 193 17.39 8.06 0.60
N ASN A 194 17.58 7.93 1.90
CA ASN A 194 18.66 7.12 2.46
C ASN A 194 18.54 5.65 2.10
N ASP A 195 19.68 4.96 2.08
CA ASP A 195 19.72 3.50 2.05
C ASP A 195 19.13 2.92 3.36
N PRO A 196 18.57 1.68 3.32
CA PRO A 196 18.07 1.01 4.51
C PRO A 196 19.12 0.93 5.60
N LYS A 197 18.81 1.42 6.81
CA LYS A 197 19.67 1.23 7.96
C LYS A 197 19.68 -0.23 8.40
N LYS A 198 20.85 -0.67 8.85
CA LYS A 198 21.08 -2.04 9.27
C LYS A 198 20.62 -2.26 10.70
N PRO A 199 19.85 -3.33 10.98
CA PRO A 199 19.43 -3.65 12.33
C PRO A 199 20.62 -4.13 13.18
N LYS A 200 20.55 -3.91 14.50
CA LYS A 200 21.60 -4.31 15.44
C LYS A 200 21.20 -5.48 16.31
N LYS A 201 20.00 -5.46 16.86
CA LYS A 201 19.55 -6.40 17.90
C LYS A 201 18.06 -6.70 17.73
N ALA A 202 17.70 -7.99 17.71
CA ALA A 202 16.31 -8.42 17.85
C ALA A 202 16.24 -9.86 18.35
N ASP A 203 15.29 -10.17 19.22
CA ASP A 203 14.98 -11.55 19.62
C ASP A 203 14.10 -12.26 18.59
N TYR A 204 13.21 -11.49 17.95
CA TYR A 204 12.31 -11.93 16.88
C TYR A 204 12.33 -10.93 15.75
N VAL A 205 12.19 -11.39 14.51
CA VAL A 205 12.12 -10.55 13.32
C VAL A 205 10.92 -10.97 12.48
N VAL A 206 10.12 -10.00 12.05
CA VAL A 206 9.15 -10.15 10.97
C VAL A 206 9.72 -9.43 9.77
N ILE A 207 10.04 -10.16 8.70
CA ILE A 207 10.72 -9.62 7.51
C ILE A 207 9.88 -9.80 6.25
N GLU A 208 9.88 -8.78 5.37
CA GLU A 208 9.30 -8.87 4.03
C GLU A 208 10.02 -9.89 3.16
N SER A 209 9.36 -10.32 2.09
CA SER A 209 9.94 -11.23 1.10
C SER A 209 9.49 -10.94 -0.33
N THR A 210 9.14 -9.70 -0.66
CA THR A 210 8.63 -9.30 -1.99
C THR A 210 9.51 -9.80 -3.14
N TYR A 211 10.83 -9.68 -2.99
CA TYR A 211 11.84 -10.22 -3.91
C TYR A 211 12.77 -11.23 -3.24
N GLY A 212 12.27 -12.01 -2.31
CA GLY A 212 13.03 -13.04 -1.59
C GLY A 212 13.53 -14.21 -2.46
N ASP A 213 13.11 -14.29 -3.73
CA ASP A 213 13.47 -15.35 -4.68
C ASP A 213 14.34 -14.90 -5.85
N ARG A 214 14.69 -13.62 -5.93
CA ARG A 214 15.37 -13.06 -7.12
C ARG A 214 16.34 -11.94 -6.78
N LEU A 215 17.23 -11.65 -7.76
CA LEU A 215 18.17 -10.55 -7.73
C LEU A 215 17.78 -9.49 -8.76
N HIS A 216 18.10 -8.23 -8.49
CA HIS A 216 17.87 -7.13 -9.44
C HIS A 216 18.81 -7.13 -10.63
N GLY A 217 19.88 -7.95 -10.61
CA GLY A 217 20.90 -7.97 -11.62
C GLY A 217 21.89 -6.80 -11.52
N GLU A 218 22.75 -6.67 -12.54
CA GLU A 218 23.71 -5.58 -12.59
C GLU A 218 23.02 -4.22 -12.75
N ARG A 219 23.54 -3.22 -12.04
CA ARG A 219 23.04 -1.85 -12.16
C ARG A 219 23.28 -1.32 -13.57
N LYS A 220 22.19 -0.96 -14.22
CA LYS A 220 22.21 -0.30 -15.51
C LYS A 220 22.36 1.22 -15.30
N ASP A 221 23.00 1.89 -16.25
CA ASP A 221 22.99 3.36 -16.28
C ASP A 221 21.59 3.84 -16.69
N TYR A 222 20.75 4.07 -15.68
CA TYR A 222 19.37 4.54 -15.90
C TYR A 222 19.35 5.92 -16.57
N LEU A 223 20.31 6.80 -16.23
CA LEU A 223 20.39 8.13 -16.82
C LEU A 223 20.61 8.04 -18.33
N ALA A 224 21.56 7.20 -18.76
CA ALA A 224 21.82 6.97 -20.19
C ALA A 224 20.60 6.36 -20.89
N GLN A 225 19.89 5.41 -20.27
CA GLN A 225 18.70 4.81 -20.86
C GLN A 225 17.55 5.81 -21.02
N PHE A 226 17.28 6.63 -19.99
CA PHE A 226 16.29 7.72 -20.09
C PHE A 226 16.66 8.71 -21.17
N THR A 227 17.93 9.13 -21.23
CA THR A 227 18.44 10.06 -22.23
C THR A 227 18.23 9.52 -23.65
N ASP A 228 18.63 8.28 -23.92
CA ASP A 228 18.47 7.65 -25.24
C ASP A 228 16.99 7.55 -25.66
N ILE A 229 16.10 7.11 -24.75
CA ILE A 229 14.67 6.98 -25.03
C ILE A 229 14.04 8.34 -25.33
N ILE A 230 14.38 9.37 -24.56
CA ILE A 230 13.84 10.72 -24.77
C ILE A 230 14.37 11.28 -26.09
N GLN A 231 15.69 11.19 -26.35
CA GLN A 231 16.32 11.69 -27.57
C GLN A 231 15.64 11.13 -28.81
N ARG A 232 15.66 9.80 -28.98
CA ARG A 232 15.09 9.18 -30.18
C ARG A 232 13.60 9.37 -30.35
N THR A 233 12.86 9.58 -29.23
CA THR A 233 11.43 9.89 -29.30
C THR A 233 11.19 11.32 -29.79
N PHE A 234 11.94 12.27 -29.28
CA PHE A 234 11.83 13.68 -29.69
C PHE A 234 12.30 13.92 -31.11
N ASP A 235 13.34 13.21 -31.55
CA ASP A 235 13.81 13.27 -32.96
C ASP A 235 12.74 12.79 -33.94
N ARG A 236 11.80 11.92 -33.50
CA ARG A 236 10.62 11.52 -34.26
C ARG A 236 9.44 12.48 -34.11
N GLY A 237 9.52 13.49 -33.25
CA GLY A 237 8.43 14.43 -32.97
C GLY A 237 7.33 13.86 -32.05
N GLY A 238 7.63 12.81 -31.28
CA GLY A 238 6.68 12.14 -30.38
C GLY A 238 6.80 12.56 -28.92
N ASN A 239 5.87 12.10 -28.11
CA ASN A 239 5.89 12.27 -26.64
C ASN A 239 6.43 11.02 -25.95
N VAL A 240 7.11 11.22 -24.82
CA VAL A 240 7.43 10.13 -23.87
C VAL A 240 6.38 10.13 -22.78
N VAL A 241 5.56 9.08 -22.73
CA VAL A 241 4.52 8.92 -21.70
C VAL A 241 4.96 7.88 -20.70
N ILE A 242 4.99 8.26 -19.42
CA ILE A 242 5.53 7.43 -18.32
C ILE A 242 4.42 7.13 -17.31
N PRO A 243 3.80 5.94 -17.37
CA PRO A 243 2.96 5.45 -16.29
C PRO A 243 3.78 5.30 -15.01
N SER A 244 3.39 5.97 -13.92
CA SER A 244 4.18 5.98 -12.70
C SER A 244 3.29 5.91 -11.45
N PHE A 245 3.80 5.29 -10.38
CA PHE A 245 3.21 5.48 -9.05
C PHE A 245 3.38 6.93 -8.62
N ALA A 246 2.34 7.47 -8.00
CA ALA A 246 2.31 8.88 -7.61
C ALA A 246 3.38 9.23 -6.57
N ILE A 247 3.72 8.29 -5.71
CA ILE A 247 4.66 8.45 -4.60
C ILE A 247 5.89 7.56 -4.82
N GLY A 248 7.05 8.10 -4.55
CA GLY A 248 8.36 7.46 -4.69
C GLY A 248 8.85 7.48 -6.14
N ARG A 249 8.27 6.66 -7.00
CA ARG A 249 8.71 6.50 -8.39
C ARG A 249 8.65 7.78 -9.21
N THR A 250 7.59 8.57 -9.08
CA THR A 250 7.49 9.86 -9.78
C THR A 250 8.62 10.80 -9.37
N GLN A 251 8.94 10.89 -8.09
CA GLN A 251 9.99 11.76 -7.57
C GLN A 251 11.39 11.30 -8.03
N GLU A 252 11.65 10.00 -8.10
CA GLU A 252 12.89 9.45 -8.67
C GLU A 252 13.05 9.80 -10.16
N ILE A 253 11.97 9.69 -10.93
CA ILE A 253 11.97 10.08 -12.35
C ILE A 253 12.24 11.57 -12.49
N LEU A 254 11.63 12.42 -11.66
CA LEU A 254 11.88 13.86 -11.65
C LEU A 254 13.34 14.18 -11.33
N TYR A 255 13.95 13.46 -10.39
CA TYR A 255 15.37 13.60 -10.08
C TYR A 255 16.26 13.32 -11.31
N LEU A 256 16.01 12.24 -12.02
CA LEU A 256 16.76 11.90 -13.25
C LEU A 256 16.52 12.95 -14.35
N LEU A 257 15.30 13.38 -14.54
CA LEU A 257 14.94 14.41 -15.54
C LEU A 257 15.59 15.77 -15.21
N ARG A 258 15.72 16.13 -13.93
CA ARG A 258 16.50 17.31 -13.52
C ARG A 258 17.93 17.20 -14.02
N ILE A 259 18.61 16.08 -13.79
CA ILE A 259 19.98 15.87 -14.24
C ILE A 259 20.09 15.96 -15.77
N ILE A 260 19.16 15.34 -16.50
CA ILE A 260 19.11 15.40 -17.98
C ILE A 260 19.00 16.86 -18.44
N LYS A 261 18.14 17.64 -17.81
CA LYS A 261 17.92 19.06 -18.15
C LYS A 261 19.10 19.95 -17.80
N GLU A 262 19.65 19.81 -16.58
CA GLU A 262 20.78 20.62 -16.12
C GLU A 262 22.05 20.37 -16.92
N ARG A 263 22.26 19.12 -17.40
CA ARG A 263 23.42 18.76 -18.21
C ARG A 263 23.16 18.88 -19.71
N SER A 264 21.97 19.34 -20.13
CA SER A 264 21.56 19.46 -21.54
C SER A 264 21.85 18.18 -22.34
N LEU A 265 21.45 17.02 -21.80
CA LEU A 265 21.78 15.71 -22.38
C LEU A 265 20.94 15.36 -23.62
N ILE A 266 19.88 16.13 -23.94
CA ILE A 266 19.04 15.90 -25.13
C ILE A 266 19.39 16.91 -26.20
N GLU A 267 20.12 16.46 -27.21
CA GLU A 267 20.64 17.31 -28.29
C GLU A 267 19.49 17.86 -29.15
N GLY A 268 19.50 19.17 -29.41
CA GLY A 268 18.50 19.85 -30.21
C GLY A 268 17.14 20.09 -29.54
N HIS A 269 16.96 19.67 -28.28
CA HIS A 269 15.69 19.77 -27.55
C HIS A 269 15.85 20.35 -26.13
N ASP A 270 16.72 21.33 -25.90
CA ASP A 270 17.09 21.84 -24.57
C ASP A 270 15.91 22.28 -23.69
N ASN A 271 14.85 22.81 -24.27
CA ASN A 271 13.71 23.40 -23.57
C ASN A 271 12.44 22.52 -23.57
N PHE A 272 12.57 21.22 -23.75
CA PHE A 272 11.39 20.36 -23.73
C PHE A 272 10.60 20.46 -22.41
N PRO A 273 9.27 20.48 -22.45
CA PRO A 273 8.45 20.48 -21.24
C PRO A 273 8.36 19.08 -20.62
N VAL A 274 8.31 19.04 -19.29
CA VAL A 274 8.01 17.86 -18.50
C VAL A 274 6.72 18.14 -17.74
N TYR A 275 5.75 17.25 -17.84
CA TYR A 275 4.46 17.38 -17.16
C TYR A 275 4.30 16.28 -16.11
N VAL A 276 3.90 16.67 -14.90
CA VAL A 276 3.32 15.75 -13.90
C VAL A 276 1.81 15.97 -13.94
N ASP A 277 1.09 14.98 -14.47
CA ASP A 277 -0.37 15.02 -14.57
C ASP A 277 -1.03 13.98 -13.67
N SER A 278 -0.91 14.23 -12.38
CA SER A 278 -1.53 13.46 -11.29
C SER A 278 -1.59 14.33 -10.04
N PRO A 279 -2.79 14.71 -9.56
CA PRO A 279 -2.92 15.53 -8.34
C PRO A 279 -2.16 14.92 -7.15
N LEU A 280 -2.33 13.65 -6.88
CA LEU A 280 -1.61 12.95 -5.80
C LEU A 280 -0.09 13.01 -5.96
N ALA A 281 0.43 12.86 -7.20
CA ALA A 281 1.87 12.95 -7.44
C ALA A 281 2.41 14.38 -7.24
N ILE A 282 1.59 15.39 -7.54
CA ILE A 282 1.93 16.80 -7.31
C ILE A 282 2.03 17.06 -5.80
N GLU A 283 1.02 16.68 -5.03
CA GLU A 283 1.02 16.82 -3.56
C GLU A 283 2.19 16.06 -2.93
N ALA A 284 2.46 14.83 -3.37
CA ALA A 284 3.61 14.07 -2.91
C ALA A 284 4.94 14.78 -3.23
N THR A 285 5.07 15.39 -4.42
CA THR A 285 6.28 16.14 -4.81
C THR A 285 6.50 17.37 -3.92
N GLU A 286 5.41 18.03 -3.46
CA GLU A 286 5.53 19.11 -2.48
C GLU A 286 6.00 18.59 -1.12
N ILE A 287 5.49 17.46 -0.64
CA ILE A 287 5.95 16.81 0.60
C ILE A 287 7.44 16.48 0.48
N TYR A 288 7.86 15.80 -0.60
CA TYR A 288 9.26 15.50 -0.88
C TYR A 288 10.17 16.73 -0.98
N SER A 289 9.62 17.92 -1.15
CA SER A 289 10.38 19.18 -1.20
C SER A 289 10.42 19.94 0.13
N SER A 290 9.68 19.49 1.15
CA SER A 290 9.45 20.25 2.39
C SER A 290 9.73 19.48 3.68
N VAL A 291 10.05 18.17 3.61
CA VAL A 291 10.39 17.37 4.79
C VAL A 291 11.76 17.72 5.37
N SER A 292 12.02 17.29 6.60
CA SER A 292 13.29 17.50 7.30
C SER A 292 14.46 16.80 6.61
N GLU A 293 15.67 17.31 6.85
CA GLU A 293 16.91 16.83 6.20
C GLU A 293 17.24 15.36 6.50
N GLU A 294 16.75 14.81 7.60
CA GLU A 294 17.03 13.44 8.03
C GLU A 294 16.55 12.36 7.03
N TYR A 295 15.57 12.71 6.18
CA TYR A 295 14.98 11.77 5.21
C TYR A 295 15.75 11.69 3.89
N TYR A 296 16.66 12.64 3.62
CA TYR A 296 17.37 12.72 2.34
C TYR A 296 18.71 12.00 2.36
N ASP A 297 19.08 11.47 1.20
CA ASP A 297 20.43 10.96 0.97
C ASP A 297 21.47 12.10 0.92
N THR A 298 22.74 11.73 0.96
CA THR A 298 23.86 12.68 0.98
C THR A 298 23.89 13.56 -0.29
N GLU A 299 23.47 13.04 -1.45
CA GLU A 299 23.47 13.80 -2.71
C GLU A 299 22.35 14.85 -2.74
N ALA A 300 21.18 14.48 -2.28
CA ALA A 300 20.04 15.41 -2.15
C ALA A 300 20.35 16.53 -1.14
N LEU A 301 20.99 16.20 -0.01
CA LEU A 301 21.44 17.18 0.98
C LEU A 301 22.49 18.14 0.41
N ASP A 302 23.44 17.65 -0.37
CA ASP A 302 24.43 18.51 -1.05
C ASP A 302 23.76 19.49 -2.02
N LEU A 303 22.77 19.04 -2.78
CA LEU A 303 21.96 19.89 -3.66
C LEU A 303 21.21 20.97 -2.87
N LEU A 304 20.51 20.57 -1.83
CA LEU A 304 19.72 21.49 -0.96
C LEU A 304 20.63 22.54 -0.32
N SER A 305 21.82 22.16 0.16
CA SER A 305 22.81 23.09 0.72
C SER A 305 23.27 24.15 -0.28
N LYS A 306 23.23 23.85 -1.57
CA LYS A 306 23.54 24.76 -2.69
C LYS A 306 22.33 25.55 -3.17
N GLY A 307 21.17 25.41 -2.50
CA GLY A 307 19.92 26.06 -2.89
C GLY A 307 19.25 25.43 -4.13
N VAL A 308 19.64 24.22 -4.51
CA VAL A 308 19.09 23.48 -5.64
C VAL A 308 18.05 22.47 -5.14
N ASN A 309 16.82 22.57 -5.62
CA ASN A 309 15.81 21.57 -5.30
C ASN A 309 16.08 20.29 -6.11
N PRO A 310 16.13 19.09 -5.46
CA PRO A 310 16.51 17.83 -6.14
C PRO A 310 15.52 17.39 -7.22
N ILE A 311 14.26 17.81 -7.16
CA ILE A 311 13.16 17.35 -8.03
C ILE A 311 12.38 18.46 -8.73
N LYS A 312 12.70 19.74 -8.47
CA LYS A 312 12.12 20.89 -9.16
C LYS A 312 13.17 21.53 -10.07
N PHE A 313 12.81 21.77 -11.32
CA PHE A 313 13.71 22.30 -12.33
C PHE A 313 12.94 23.14 -13.38
N LYS A 314 13.66 23.94 -14.16
CA LYS A 314 13.07 24.74 -15.22
C LYS A 314 12.44 23.86 -16.30
N GLY A 315 11.18 24.10 -16.64
CA GLY A 315 10.41 23.32 -17.62
C GLY A 315 9.60 22.17 -17.01
N LEU A 316 9.63 21.98 -15.70
CA LEU A 316 8.66 21.16 -14.99
C LEU A 316 7.34 21.90 -14.85
N ASN A 317 6.25 21.27 -15.28
CA ASN A 317 4.89 21.78 -15.25
C ASN A 317 3.99 20.82 -14.48
N LEU A 318 3.20 21.35 -13.56
CA LEU A 318 2.28 20.57 -12.72
C LEU A 318 0.85 20.81 -13.24
N ALA A 319 0.23 19.78 -13.81
CA ALA A 319 -1.13 19.85 -14.35
C ALA A 319 -2.15 19.54 -13.25
N ILE A 320 -2.75 20.58 -12.70
CA ILE A 320 -3.70 20.44 -11.59
C ILE A 320 -5.10 20.20 -12.10
N THR A 321 -5.55 20.98 -13.11
CA THR A 321 -6.92 20.94 -13.62
C THR A 321 -7.10 19.93 -14.76
N SER A 322 -8.36 19.62 -15.06
CA SER A 322 -8.70 18.77 -16.23
C SER A 322 -8.43 19.49 -17.55
N GLU A 323 -8.48 20.82 -17.56
CA GLU A 323 -8.14 21.67 -18.68
C GLU A 323 -6.65 21.60 -19.00
N ASP A 324 -5.78 21.68 -17.97
CA ASP A 324 -4.33 21.49 -18.13
C ASP A 324 -4.02 20.12 -18.75
N SER A 325 -4.67 19.07 -18.22
CA SER A 325 -4.50 17.68 -18.70
C SER A 325 -4.90 17.53 -20.19
N ARG A 326 -5.96 18.20 -20.63
CA ARG A 326 -6.36 18.21 -22.05
C ARG A 326 -5.36 18.95 -22.92
N ALA A 327 -4.93 20.13 -22.49
CA ALA A 327 -3.97 20.96 -23.21
C ALA A 327 -2.65 20.21 -23.50
N ILE A 328 -2.19 19.34 -22.57
CA ILE A 328 -1.03 18.47 -22.80
C ILE A 328 -1.24 17.55 -24.01
N ASN A 329 -2.42 16.93 -24.11
CA ASN A 329 -2.72 15.99 -25.20
C ASN A 329 -2.96 16.69 -26.55
N GLU A 330 -3.31 17.98 -26.54
CA GLU A 330 -3.55 18.80 -27.73
C GLU A 330 -2.27 19.50 -28.22
N SER A 331 -1.21 19.53 -27.41
CA SER A 331 0.06 20.14 -27.76
C SER A 331 0.78 19.36 -28.87
N ALA A 332 1.33 20.10 -29.83
CA ALA A 332 2.20 19.54 -30.87
C ALA A 332 3.68 19.49 -30.46
N VAL A 333 4.04 20.07 -29.32
CA VAL A 333 5.43 20.13 -28.82
C VAL A 333 5.76 18.80 -28.14
N PRO A 334 6.84 18.10 -28.58
CA PRO A 334 7.30 16.91 -27.89
C PRO A 334 7.58 17.16 -26.41
N CYS A 335 7.08 16.27 -25.55
CA CYS A 335 7.17 16.44 -24.12
C CYS A 335 7.30 15.10 -23.38
N VAL A 336 7.73 15.17 -22.12
CA VAL A 336 7.66 14.03 -21.18
C VAL A 336 6.40 14.20 -20.34
N ILE A 337 5.58 13.17 -20.24
CA ILE A 337 4.33 13.13 -19.47
C ILE A 337 4.44 12.03 -18.41
N ILE A 338 4.42 12.39 -17.14
CA ILE A 338 4.40 11.47 -16.01
C ILE A 338 3.01 11.50 -15.41
N SER A 339 2.34 10.34 -15.33
CA SER A 339 0.97 10.30 -14.83
C SER A 339 0.67 8.97 -14.10
N ALA A 340 -0.12 9.03 -13.04
CA ALA A 340 -0.60 7.85 -12.32
C ALA A 340 -1.87 7.28 -13.01
N SER A 341 -2.11 5.96 -12.93
CA SER A 341 -1.43 4.93 -12.13
C SER A 341 -0.31 4.26 -12.89
N GLY A 342 0.67 3.68 -12.14
CA GLY A 342 1.82 2.99 -12.73
C GLY A 342 1.48 1.73 -13.53
N MET A 343 0.33 1.09 -13.25
CA MET A 343 -0.16 -0.10 -13.97
C MET A 343 -1.27 0.20 -14.99
N CYS A 344 -1.57 1.47 -15.24
CA CYS A 344 -2.52 1.97 -16.23
C CYS A 344 -3.99 1.61 -15.98
N GLU A 345 -4.36 1.14 -14.79
CA GLU A 345 -5.73 0.71 -14.48
C GLU A 345 -6.68 1.89 -14.19
N ALA A 346 -6.15 2.98 -13.66
CA ALA A 346 -6.93 4.16 -13.26
C ALA A 346 -6.17 5.45 -13.57
N GLY A 347 -6.78 6.59 -13.30
CA GLY A 347 -6.15 7.91 -13.36
C GLY A 347 -6.05 8.50 -14.76
N ARG A 348 -5.39 9.67 -14.81
CA ARG A 348 -5.24 10.47 -16.03
C ARG A 348 -4.32 9.82 -17.06
N ILE A 349 -3.43 8.93 -16.65
CA ILE A 349 -2.58 8.13 -17.55
C ILE A 349 -3.39 7.47 -18.68
N ARG A 350 -4.59 6.98 -18.40
CA ARG A 350 -5.44 6.33 -19.40
C ARG A 350 -5.83 7.26 -20.55
N HIS A 351 -5.99 8.56 -20.28
CA HIS A 351 -6.23 9.57 -21.32
C HIS A 351 -4.97 9.80 -22.15
N HIS A 352 -3.81 9.92 -21.51
CA HIS A 352 -2.54 10.07 -22.24
C HIS A 352 -2.23 8.84 -23.09
N LEU A 353 -2.49 7.63 -22.60
CA LEU A 353 -2.36 6.40 -23.38
C LEU A 353 -3.31 6.38 -24.58
N LYS A 354 -4.58 6.79 -24.42
CA LYS A 354 -5.54 6.90 -25.53
C LYS A 354 -5.02 7.83 -26.63
N HIS A 355 -4.38 8.95 -26.28
CA HIS A 355 -3.87 9.94 -27.23
C HIS A 355 -2.51 9.57 -27.85
N ASN A 356 -1.69 8.73 -27.18
CA ASN A 356 -0.32 8.46 -27.61
C ASN A 356 -0.09 7.03 -28.15
N LEU A 357 -0.84 6.02 -27.71
CA LEU A 357 -0.61 4.61 -28.12
C LEU A 357 -0.70 4.38 -29.65
N TRP A 358 -1.57 5.09 -30.35
CA TRP A 358 -1.73 4.94 -31.80
C TRP A 358 -0.71 5.74 -32.63
N ARG A 359 0.06 6.64 -31.99
CA ARG A 359 1.07 7.48 -32.61
C ARG A 359 2.41 6.75 -32.65
N ALA A 360 2.89 6.42 -33.86
CA ALA A 360 4.17 5.72 -34.03
C ALA A 360 5.39 6.55 -33.60
N GLU A 361 5.24 7.85 -33.51
CA GLU A 361 6.26 8.80 -33.07
C GLU A 361 6.46 8.75 -31.55
N SER A 362 5.41 8.45 -30.78
CA SER A 362 5.44 8.46 -29.32
C SER A 362 6.07 7.18 -28.74
N THR A 363 6.55 7.29 -27.51
CA THR A 363 7.04 6.16 -26.71
C THR A 363 6.26 6.10 -25.40
N ILE A 364 5.79 4.89 -25.02
CA ILE A 364 5.31 4.60 -23.69
C ILE A 364 6.44 3.93 -22.92
N LEU A 365 6.91 4.59 -21.88
CA LEU A 365 8.06 4.15 -21.09
C LEU A 365 7.59 3.59 -19.75
N PHE A 366 7.67 2.28 -19.59
CA PHE A 366 7.41 1.61 -18.31
C PHE A 366 8.66 1.58 -17.45
N VAL A 367 8.53 2.08 -16.22
CA VAL A 367 9.60 2.14 -15.23
C VAL A 367 9.19 1.30 -14.03
N GLY A 368 9.44 0.00 -14.10
CA GLY A 368 9.09 -0.96 -13.07
C GLY A 368 8.15 -2.07 -13.53
N TYR A 369 7.87 -2.98 -12.61
CA TYR A 369 7.08 -4.19 -12.86
C TYR A 369 5.62 -3.88 -13.20
N GLN A 370 5.05 -4.69 -14.10
CA GLN A 370 3.64 -4.66 -14.47
C GLN A 370 2.96 -5.97 -14.07
N SER A 371 1.97 -5.90 -13.19
CA SER A 371 1.26 -7.07 -12.67
C SER A 371 0.41 -7.74 -13.73
N VAL A 372 0.37 -9.08 -13.69
CA VAL A 372 -0.46 -9.89 -14.58
C VAL A 372 -1.93 -9.47 -14.50
N GLY A 373 -2.58 -9.34 -15.66
CA GLY A 373 -3.98 -8.92 -15.77
C GLY A 373 -4.20 -7.43 -15.92
N THR A 374 -3.19 -6.58 -15.68
CA THR A 374 -3.30 -5.12 -15.81
C THR A 374 -3.17 -4.66 -17.28
N LEU A 375 -3.68 -3.46 -17.56
CA LEU A 375 -3.53 -2.82 -18.88
C LEU A 375 -2.06 -2.58 -19.22
N GLY A 376 -1.26 -2.12 -18.25
CA GLY A 376 0.17 -1.94 -18.43
C GLY A 376 0.87 -3.24 -18.84
N ARG A 377 0.51 -4.37 -18.21
CA ARG A 377 1.05 -5.68 -18.56
C ARG A 377 0.70 -6.10 -19.98
N LYS A 378 -0.54 -5.92 -20.41
CA LYS A 378 -0.98 -6.21 -21.79
C LYS A 378 -0.19 -5.43 -22.82
N ILE A 379 0.06 -4.15 -22.56
CA ILE A 379 0.86 -3.30 -23.46
C ILE A 379 2.31 -3.81 -23.52
N VAL A 380 2.90 -4.14 -22.38
CA VAL A 380 4.27 -4.69 -22.29
C VAL A 380 4.39 -6.05 -22.97
N ASP A 381 3.37 -6.91 -22.86
CA ASP A 381 3.33 -8.22 -23.54
C ASP A 381 3.13 -8.12 -25.06
N GLY A 382 2.94 -6.90 -25.60
CA GLY A 382 2.90 -6.65 -27.04
C GLY A 382 1.51 -6.82 -27.65
N GLU A 383 0.42 -6.65 -26.88
CA GLU A 383 -0.93 -6.64 -27.47
C GLU A 383 -1.05 -5.52 -28.52
N THR A 384 -1.55 -5.88 -29.70
CA THR A 384 -1.67 -4.94 -30.84
C THR A 384 -2.83 -3.98 -30.70
N PHE A 385 -3.82 -4.31 -29.88
CA PHE A 385 -4.97 -3.47 -29.53
C PHE A 385 -5.26 -3.57 -28.05
N VAL A 386 -5.60 -2.44 -27.44
CA VAL A 386 -6.04 -2.36 -26.04
C VAL A 386 -7.33 -1.55 -25.93
N SER A 387 -8.22 -1.94 -25.03
CA SER A 387 -9.49 -1.23 -24.84
C SER A 387 -9.34 -0.11 -23.79
N LEU A 388 -9.61 1.13 -24.19
CA LEU A 388 -9.59 2.32 -23.33
C LEU A 388 -10.91 3.08 -23.47
N PHE A 389 -11.64 3.27 -22.38
CA PHE A 389 -12.95 3.95 -22.35
C PHE A 389 -13.98 3.39 -23.34
N GLY A 390 -13.92 2.07 -23.63
CA GLY A 390 -14.81 1.39 -24.57
C GLY A 390 -14.41 1.52 -26.05
N GLU A 391 -13.24 2.08 -26.32
CA GLU A 391 -12.66 2.14 -27.67
C GLU A 391 -11.44 1.23 -27.77
N ASP A 392 -11.29 0.52 -28.89
CA ASP A 392 -10.11 -0.29 -29.17
C ASP A 392 -9.03 0.57 -29.82
N ILE A 393 -7.96 0.79 -29.08
CA ILE A 393 -6.83 1.63 -29.50
C ILE A 393 -5.71 0.70 -30.02
N ARG A 394 -5.28 0.94 -31.25
CA ARG A 394 -4.14 0.23 -31.84
C ARG A 394 -2.83 0.70 -31.20
N VAL A 395 -1.99 -0.24 -30.76
CA VAL A 395 -0.66 0.03 -30.23
C VAL A 395 0.31 0.14 -31.40
N ARG A 396 0.80 1.36 -31.66
CA ARG A 396 1.80 1.69 -32.67
C ARG A 396 3.00 2.43 -32.07
N ALA A 397 2.81 3.05 -30.92
CA ALA A 397 3.87 3.70 -30.16
C ALA A 397 4.96 2.67 -29.81
N GLU A 398 6.18 3.15 -29.70
CA GLU A 398 7.26 2.37 -29.14
C GLU A 398 6.96 2.04 -27.68
N ILE A 399 7.11 0.77 -27.29
CA ILE A 399 6.98 0.33 -25.89
C ILE A 399 8.40 0.09 -25.35
N ALA A 400 8.83 0.98 -24.48
CA ALA A 400 10.14 0.90 -23.83
C ALA A 400 9.99 0.51 -22.37
N GLN A 401 10.98 -0.20 -21.84
CA GLN A 401 11.03 -0.62 -20.44
C GLN A 401 12.42 -0.30 -19.86
N ILE A 402 12.42 0.21 -18.64
CA ILE A 402 13.64 0.32 -17.83
C ILE A 402 13.46 -0.58 -16.62
N ASP A 403 14.15 -1.73 -16.66
CA ASP A 403 14.11 -2.73 -15.59
C ASP A 403 15.15 -2.43 -14.50
N GLY A 404 14.90 -2.94 -13.30
CA GLY A 404 15.84 -2.87 -12.17
C GLY A 404 15.65 -1.64 -11.27
N ILE A 405 14.77 -0.70 -11.64
CA ILE A 405 14.38 0.37 -10.73
C ILE A 405 13.28 -0.19 -9.81
N SER A 406 13.68 -1.00 -8.82
CA SER A 406 12.75 -1.51 -7.79
C SER A 406 12.78 -0.66 -6.54
N GLY A 407 11.63 -0.52 -5.88
CA GLY A 407 11.52 0.08 -4.55
C GLY A 407 12.03 -0.83 -3.44
N HIS A 408 11.91 -2.16 -3.60
CA HIS A 408 12.27 -3.14 -2.58
C HIS A 408 13.68 -3.69 -2.75
N ALA A 409 14.25 -4.12 -1.64
CA ALA A 409 15.47 -4.92 -1.61
C ALA A 409 15.28 -6.26 -2.33
N ASP A 410 16.35 -6.75 -2.96
CA ASP A 410 16.39 -8.11 -3.50
C ASP A 410 16.81 -9.14 -2.44
N MET A 411 16.84 -10.42 -2.83
CA MET A 411 17.16 -11.52 -1.92
C MET A 411 18.49 -11.33 -1.17
N ASP A 412 19.55 -10.92 -1.87
CA ASP A 412 20.86 -10.76 -1.24
C ASP A 412 20.91 -9.55 -0.30
N MET A 413 20.20 -8.48 -0.65
CA MET A 413 20.04 -7.30 0.22
C MET A 413 19.25 -7.63 1.49
N LEU A 414 18.14 -8.38 1.37
CA LEU A 414 17.34 -8.84 2.50
C LEU A 414 18.16 -9.75 3.42
N LEU A 415 18.91 -10.70 2.86
CA LEU A 415 19.82 -11.56 3.64
C LEU A 415 20.94 -10.76 4.30
N SER A 416 21.54 -9.80 3.57
CA SER A 416 22.57 -8.92 4.12
C SER A 416 22.02 -8.06 5.26
N TRP A 417 20.81 -7.51 5.12
CA TRP A 417 20.14 -6.72 6.15
C TRP A 417 19.92 -7.56 7.42
N LEU A 418 19.33 -8.74 7.27
CA LEU A 418 19.08 -9.67 8.37
C LEU A 418 20.37 -10.16 9.02
N GLY A 419 21.41 -10.41 8.22
CA GLY A 419 22.74 -10.88 8.68
C GLY A 419 23.55 -9.85 9.47
N ASN A 420 23.11 -8.58 9.54
CA ASN A 420 23.74 -7.56 10.39
C ASN A 420 23.35 -7.66 11.87
N LEU A 421 22.38 -8.50 12.23
CA LEU A 421 22.05 -8.73 13.63
C LEU A 421 23.25 -9.28 14.40
N GLU A 422 23.59 -8.64 15.52
CA GLU A 422 24.71 -9.02 16.39
C GLU A 422 24.59 -10.44 16.96
N LYS A 423 23.35 -10.93 17.07
CA LYS A 423 23.02 -12.29 17.53
C LYS A 423 21.91 -12.86 16.67
N ALA A 424 21.95 -14.17 16.46
CA ALA A 424 20.86 -14.89 15.83
C ALA A 424 19.54 -14.67 16.60
N PRO A 425 18.46 -14.27 15.92
CA PRO A 425 17.15 -14.18 16.54
C PRO A 425 16.65 -15.57 16.92
N ARG A 426 15.74 -15.64 17.89
CA ARG A 426 15.09 -16.91 18.27
C ARG A 426 14.29 -17.49 17.13
N LEU A 427 13.61 -16.60 16.36
CA LEU A 427 12.83 -16.97 15.19
C LEU A 427 12.67 -15.76 14.25
N VAL A 428 12.76 -16.03 12.95
CA VAL A 428 12.44 -15.10 11.87
C VAL A 428 11.11 -15.52 11.24
N PHE A 429 10.18 -14.59 11.16
CA PHE A 429 8.90 -14.75 10.47
C PHE A 429 9.00 -14.08 9.10
N VAL A 430 8.83 -14.85 8.04
CA VAL A 430 8.84 -14.34 6.66
C VAL A 430 7.41 -14.03 6.25
N ASN A 431 7.16 -12.78 5.91
CA ASN A 431 5.85 -12.27 5.54
C ASN A 431 5.95 -11.41 4.27
N HIS A 432 4.86 -10.82 3.81
CA HIS A 432 4.83 -9.84 2.71
C HIS A 432 5.57 -10.34 1.45
N GLY A 433 5.09 -11.44 0.88
CA GLY A 433 5.63 -12.07 -0.32
C GLY A 433 4.64 -13.06 -0.92
N ASN A 434 4.82 -13.36 -2.20
CA ASN A 434 4.01 -14.39 -2.85
C ASN A 434 4.20 -15.75 -2.18
N ASP A 435 3.18 -16.63 -2.28
CA ASP A 435 3.11 -17.94 -1.63
C ASP A 435 4.43 -18.74 -1.70
N ALA A 436 4.89 -19.03 -2.93
CA ALA A 436 6.13 -19.79 -3.11
C ALA A 436 7.39 -19.03 -2.66
N VAL A 437 7.36 -17.68 -2.66
CA VAL A 437 8.50 -16.85 -2.28
C VAL A 437 8.71 -16.85 -0.77
N CYS A 438 7.64 -16.77 0.02
CA CYS A 438 7.72 -16.80 1.48
C CYS A 438 8.43 -18.07 1.97
N ASP A 439 7.99 -19.25 1.49
CA ASP A 439 8.60 -20.53 1.84
C ASP A 439 10.05 -20.66 1.36
N SER A 440 10.30 -20.24 0.10
CA SER A 440 11.64 -20.27 -0.48
C SER A 440 12.62 -19.39 0.29
N PHE A 441 12.20 -18.18 0.67
CA PHE A 441 13.04 -17.25 1.39
C PHE A 441 13.28 -17.69 2.85
N ALA A 442 12.27 -18.26 3.53
CA ALA A 442 12.46 -18.85 4.85
C ALA A 442 13.51 -19.95 4.84
N ASN A 443 13.48 -20.84 3.84
CA ASN A 443 14.50 -21.88 3.65
C ASN A 443 15.88 -21.24 3.36
N LYS A 444 15.92 -20.20 2.52
CA LYS A 444 17.17 -19.52 2.16
C LYS A 444 17.84 -18.83 3.36
N ILE A 445 17.06 -18.24 4.26
CA ILE A 445 17.54 -17.67 5.53
C ILE A 445 18.20 -18.78 6.38
N GLN A 446 17.57 -19.95 6.50
CA GLN A 446 18.11 -21.07 7.26
C GLN A 446 19.41 -21.60 6.66
N GLU A 447 19.47 -21.76 5.34
CA GLU A 447 20.67 -22.22 4.61
C GLU A 447 21.83 -21.26 4.71
N THR A 448 21.56 -19.94 4.55
CA THR A 448 22.63 -18.93 4.42
C THR A 448 23.08 -18.37 5.76
N LEU A 449 22.15 -18.09 6.67
CA LEU A 449 22.43 -17.43 7.94
C LEU A 449 22.38 -18.39 9.14
N SER A 450 21.91 -19.62 8.95
CA SER A 450 21.63 -20.58 10.02
C SER A 450 20.62 -20.07 11.07
N PHE A 451 19.78 -19.10 10.71
CA PHE A 451 18.71 -18.61 11.56
C PHE A 451 17.47 -19.49 11.38
N LYS A 452 16.75 -19.75 12.47
CA LYS A 452 15.43 -20.39 12.36
C LYS A 452 14.47 -19.42 11.68
N ALA A 453 13.80 -19.86 10.61
CA ALA A 453 12.84 -19.06 9.87
C ALA A 453 11.59 -19.88 9.54
N VAL A 454 10.44 -19.22 9.54
CA VAL A 454 9.13 -19.78 9.18
C VAL A 454 8.33 -18.77 8.38
N ALA A 455 7.46 -19.23 7.48
CA ALA A 455 6.50 -18.41 6.77
C ALA A 455 5.09 -18.68 7.37
N PRO A 456 4.56 -17.79 8.22
CA PRO A 456 3.25 -17.98 8.82
C PRO A 456 2.12 -17.73 7.83
N PHE A 457 1.05 -18.50 7.93
CA PHE A 457 -0.20 -18.24 7.24
C PHE A 457 -1.08 -17.27 8.02
N SER A 458 -2.03 -16.66 7.33
CA SER A 458 -3.03 -15.81 7.97
C SER A 458 -3.85 -16.60 8.99
N GLY A 459 -3.98 -16.07 10.20
CA GLY A 459 -4.58 -16.73 11.36
C GLY A 459 -3.60 -17.53 12.24
N ASP A 460 -2.33 -17.69 11.84
CA ASP A 460 -1.32 -18.28 12.70
C ASP A 460 -1.02 -17.38 13.91
N VAL A 461 -0.93 -17.99 15.09
CA VAL A 461 -0.60 -17.32 16.36
C VAL A 461 0.65 -17.94 16.94
N TYR A 462 1.66 -17.13 17.24
CA TYR A 462 2.88 -17.56 17.89
C TYR A 462 2.96 -17.07 19.33
N ASP A 463 3.31 -17.96 20.24
CA ASP A 463 3.70 -17.59 21.60
C ASP A 463 5.20 -17.28 21.62
N LEU A 464 5.54 -16.00 21.84
CA LEU A 464 6.93 -15.54 21.81
C LEU A 464 7.72 -15.92 23.07
N ASP A 465 7.07 -16.29 24.16
CA ASP A 465 7.77 -16.77 25.37
C ASP A 465 8.25 -18.20 25.19
N LEU A 466 7.45 -19.03 24.51
CA LEU A 466 7.78 -20.40 24.16
C LEU A 466 8.57 -20.49 22.84
N GLY A 467 8.41 -19.53 21.93
CA GLY A 467 8.99 -19.54 20.58
C GLY A 467 8.34 -20.56 19.65
N GLU A 468 7.06 -20.88 19.87
CA GLU A 468 6.31 -21.91 19.16
C GLU A 468 4.98 -21.39 18.61
N CYS A 469 4.50 -22.04 17.55
CA CYS A 469 3.16 -21.79 17.02
C CYS A 469 2.12 -22.31 17.99
N PHE A 470 1.32 -21.41 18.57
CA PHE A 470 0.27 -21.72 19.53
C PHE A 470 -1.03 -22.14 18.86
N GLU A 471 -1.38 -21.49 17.73
CA GLU A 471 -2.59 -21.76 16.96
C GLU A 471 -2.28 -21.67 15.48
N LYS A 472 -2.83 -22.58 14.68
CA LYS A 472 -2.70 -22.58 13.21
C LYS A 472 -3.93 -21.96 12.57
N GLY A 473 -3.70 -21.03 11.64
CA GLY A 473 -4.72 -20.46 10.79
C GLY A 473 -5.34 -21.49 9.84
N LEU A 474 -6.54 -21.19 9.36
CA LEU A 474 -7.20 -22.00 8.34
C LEU A 474 -6.72 -21.58 6.96
N ILE A 475 -6.07 -22.49 6.25
CA ILE A 475 -5.58 -22.25 4.88
C ILE A 475 -6.72 -22.49 3.88
N THR A 476 -7.42 -21.43 3.49
CA THR A 476 -8.51 -21.50 2.50
C THR A 476 -8.10 -20.79 1.24
N ARG A 477 -7.92 -21.53 0.13
CA ARG A 477 -7.63 -20.90 -1.18
C ARG A 477 -8.86 -20.23 -1.78
N VAL A 478 -8.69 -19.02 -2.28
CA VAL A 478 -9.73 -18.28 -3.00
C VAL A 478 -9.90 -18.86 -4.40
N THR A 479 -11.15 -19.25 -4.74
CA THR A 479 -11.46 -19.76 -6.09
C THR A 479 -11.96 -18.63 -7.01
N PRO A 480 -11.33 -18.36 -8.15
CA PRO A 480 -11.58 -17.16 -8.98
C PRO A 480 -13.02 -16.97 -9.47
N ARG A 481 -13.83 -18.03 -9.49
CA ARG A 481 -15.20 -18.01 -10.06
C ARG A 481 -16.26 -17.41 -9.12
N ILE A 482 -15.96 -17.25 -7.82
CA ILE A 482 -16.90 -16.82 -6.78
C ILE A 482 -16.63 -15.36 -6.34
N GLU A 483 -15.49 -14.82 -6.74
CA GLU A 483 -14.89 -13.58 -6.25
C GLU A 483 -15.74 -12.33 -6.46
N ASN A 484 -16.29 -12.12 -7.66
CA ASN A 484 -17.05 -10.91 -7.96
C ASN A 484 -18.39 -10.79 -7.19
N THR A 485 -18.98 -11.92 -6.78
CA THR A 485 -20.24 -11.94 -6.03
C THR A 485 -19.95 -11.92 -4.52
N ARG A 486 -18.91 -12.61 -4.05
CA ARG A 486 -18.49 -12.61 -2.65
C ARG A 486 -17.85 -11.28 -2.22
N ARG A 487 -16.97 -10.68 -3.01
CA ARG A 487 -16.42 -9.33 -2.71
C ARG A 487 -17.52 -8.29 -2.52
N ARG A 488 -18.59 -8.35 -3.31
CA ARG A 488 -19.74 -7.44 -3.15
C ARG A 488 -20.53 -7.69 -1.88
N ALA A 489 -20.74 -8.95 -1.52
CA ALA A 489 -21.42 -9.33 -0.28
C ALA A 489 -20.54 -9.04 0.94
N ASN A 490 -19.23 -9.25 0.85
CA ASN A 490 -18.29 -9.00 1.93
C ASN A 490 -18.20 -7.51 2.30
N VAL A 491 -18.09 -6.58 1.35
CA VAL A 491 -18.00 -5.15 1.64
C VAL A 491 -19.23 -4.62 2.41
N VAL A 492 -20.43 -5.07 2.04
CA VAL A 492 -21.66 -4.68 2.75
C VAL A 492 -21.71 -5.31 4.14
N PHE A 493 -21.28 -6.56 4.25
CA PHE A 493 -21.25 -7.27 5.52
C PHE A 493 -20.15 -6.73 6.45
N GLU A 494 -18.95 -6.46 5.95
CA GLU A 494 -17.86 -5.79 6.69
C GLU A 494 -18.33 -4.45 7.27
N ARG A 495 -19.06 -3.69 6.49
CA ARG A 495 -19.63 -2.42 6.94
C ARG A 495 -20.71 -2.59 8.00
N LEU A 496 -21.54 -3.64 7.90
CA LEU A 496 -22.49 -3.99 8.94
C LEU A 496 -21.75 -4.39 10.23
N GLN A 497 -20.68 -5.17 10.11
CA GLN A 497 -19.80 -5.52 11.24
C GLN A 497 -19.17 -4.28 11.88
N MET A 498 -18.62 -3.36 11.06
CA MET A 498 -18.07 -2.09 11.58
C MET A 498 -19.12 -1.25 12.32
N ALA A 499 -20.34 -1.18 11.80
CA ALA A 499 -21.45 -0.49 12.48
C ALA A 499 -21.80 -1.17 13.81
N GLY A 500 -21.80 -2.50 13.85
CA GLY A 500 -21.96 -3.29 15.07
C GLY A 500 -20.83 -3.05 16.07
N ASN A 501 -19.60 -3.06 15.62
CA ASN A 501 -18.41 -2.79 16.45
C ASN A 501 -18.47 -1.38 17.05
N ARG A 502 -18.84 -0.37 16.24
CA ARG A 502 -19.05 0.99 16.72
C ARG A 502 -20.17 1.07 17.77
N LEU A 503 -21.26 0.31 17.58
CA LEU A 503 -22.34 0.25 18.57
C LEU A 503 -21.83 -0.31 19.90
N LEU A 504 -21.01 -1.38 19.87
CA LEU A 504 -20.40 -1.94 21.07
C LEU A 504 -19.48 -0.94 21.77
N ALA A 505 -18.68 -0.19 21.01
CA ALA A 505 -17.82 0.88 21.55
C ALA A 505 -18.66 1.96 22.25
N VAL A 506 -19.78 2.39 21.64
CA VAL A 506 -20.70 3.38 22.25
C VAL A 506 -21.35 2.83 23.51
N ILE A 507 -21.71 1.54 23.55
CA ILE A 507 -22.24 0.89 24.77
C ILE A 507 -21.21 0.96 25.89
N GLU A 508 -19.95 0.61 25.62
CA GLU A 508 -18.89 0.62 26.62
C GLU A 508 -18.58 2.03 27.13
N GLN A 509 -18.55 3.04 26.26
CA GLN A 509 -18.36 4.45 26.64
C GLN A 509 -19.49 4.97 27.55
N ASN A 510 -20.68 4.38 27.48
CA ASN A 510 -21.81 4.73 28.34
C ASN A 510 -21.87 3.89 29.63
N ARG A 511 -20.86 3.08 29.94
CA ARG A 511 -20.76 2.34 31.21
C ARG A 511 -20.81 3.30 32.40
N GLY A 512 -21.81 3.14 33.27
CA GLY A 512 -22.03 4.03 34.40
C GLY A 512 -22.90 5.28 34.12
N GLY A 513 -23.45 5.38 32.92
CA GLY A 513 -24.43 6.41 32.57
C GLY A 513 -25.73 6.32 33.34
N ALA A 514 -26.58 7.34 33.24
CA ALA A 514 -27.88 7.40 33.97
C ALA A 514 -28.80 6.24 33.52
N ASN A 515 -29.39 5.52 34.47
CA ASN A 515 -30.24 4.36 34.22
C ASN A 515 -31.35 4.61 33.20
N LYS A 516 -31.93 5.83 33.20
CA LYS A 516 -32.97 6.22 32.24
C LYS A 516 -32.49 6.27 30.80
N ASP A 517 -31.29 6.79 30.60
CA ASP A 517 -30.69 6.91 29.27
C ASP A 517 -30.22 5.55 28.77
N LEU A 518 -29.63 4.74 29.65
CA LEU A 518 -29.26 3.36 29.35
C LEU A 518 -30.46 2.52 28.96
N ALA A 519 -31.59 2.60 29.72
CA ALA A 519 -32.79 1.88 29.39
C ALA A 519 -33.39 2.29 28.02
N ARG A 520 -33.34 3.58 27.69
CA ARG A 520 -33.81 4.09 26.39
C ARG A 520 -32.90 3.56 25.26
N PHE A 521 -31.58 3.56 25.46
CA PHE A 521 -30.61 3.05 24.49
C PHE A 521 -30.81 1.54 24.28
N THR A 522 -30.95 0.76 25.36
CA THR A 522 -31.25 -0.67 25.30
C THR A 522 -32.50 -0.94 24.44
N SER A 523 -33.61 -0.25 24.69
CA SER A 523 -34.84 -0.45 23.92
C SER A 523 -34.69 -0.13 22.43
N GLN A 524 -33.81 0.81 22.06
CA GLN A 524 -33.53 1.12 20.66
C GLN A 524 -32.74 0.00 19.98
N ILE A 525 -31.76 -0.59 20.69
CA ILE A 525 -30.96 -1.73 20.20
C ILE A 525 -31.86 -2.96 20.04
N GLU A 526 -32.68 -3.28 21.06
CA GLU A 526 -33.61 -4.41 21.03
C GLU A 526 -34.57 -4.30 19.84
N ALA A 527 -35.15 -3.12 19.63
CA ALA A 527 -36.04 -2.88 18.50
C ALA A 527 -35.35 -3.05 17.14
N LEU A 528 -34.06 -2.71 17.05
CA LEU A 528 -33.24 -2.95 15.85
C LEU A 528 -33.01 -4.45 15.65
N CYS A 529 -32.64 -5.18 16.71
CA CYS A 529 -32.47 -6.63 16.68
C CYS A 529 -33.76 -7.33 16.24
N ASP A 530 -34.91 -7.02 16.89
CA ASP A 530 -36.21 -7.59 16.55
C ASP A 530 -36.59 -7.38 15.08
N LYS A 531 -36.24 -6.23 14.52
CA LYS A 531 -36.52 -5.89 13.11
C LYS A 531 -35.74 -6.75 12.13
N TYR A 532 -34.49 -7.11 12.45
CA TYR A 532 -33.57 -7.83 11.56
C TYR A 532 -33.30 -9.28 11.98
N GLU A 533 -33.82 -9.73 13.14
CA GLU A 533 -33.76 -11.13 13.51
C GLU A 533 -34.45 -11.98 12.45
N MET A 534 -33.71 -12.94 11.87
CA MET A 534 -34.21 -13.79 10.79
C MET A 534 -35.32 -14.70 11.31
N LYS A 535 -36.54 -14.26 11.17
CA LYS A 535 -37.70 -15.13 11.29
C LYS A 535 -37.71 -16.11 10.12
N ASP A 536 -37.13 -17.30 10.34
CA ASP A 536 -37.32 -18.52 9.54
C ASP A 536 -37.20 -18.42 8.00
N PHE A 537 -36.04 -18.08 7.46
CA PHE A 537 -35.75 -18.32 6.03
C PHE A 537 -35.53 -19.81 5.68
N PHE A 538 -35.51 -20.72 6.65
CA PHE A 538 -35.20 -22.15 6.45
C PHE A 538 -36.44 -23.06 6.37
N LYS A 539 -37.68 -22.55 6.34
CA LYS A 539 -38.91 -23.38 6.34
C LYS A 539 -39.61 -23.59 5.02
N ASP A 540 -39.10 -23.18 3.85
CA ASP A 540 -39.87 -23.35 2.59
C ASP A 540 -39.12 -23.92 1.38
N SER A 541 -38.08 -24.75 1.58
CA SER A 541 -37.44 -25.49 0.50
C SER A 541 -37.88 -26.95 0.34
N SER A 542 -38.92 -27.41 1.07
CA SER A 542 -39.34 -28.82 1.06
C SER A 542 -40.77 -29.09 0.50
N LYS A 543 -41.33 -28.21 -0.32
CA LYS A 543 -42.54 -28.57 -1.09
C LYS A 543 -42.22 -29.02 -2.48
N PRO A 544 -42.50 -30.30 -2.89
CA PRO A 544 -42.26 -30.79 -4.24
C PRO A 544 -43.27 -30.12 -5.21
N LYS A 545 -42.74 -29.52 -6.28
CA LYS A 545 -43.53 -28.99 -7.40
C LYS A 545 -44.35 -30.10 -8.04
N GLY A 546 -45.64 -30.11 -7.73
CA GLY A 546 -46.64 -30.99 -8.33
C GLY A 546 -46.68 -30.83 -9.86
N LYS A 547 -46.47 -31.92 -10.59
CA LYS A 547 -46.67 -32.01 -12.03
C LYS A 547 -48.14 -31.74 -12.38
N LYS A 548 -48.45 -30.64 -13.03
CA LYS A 548 -49.73 -30.48 -13.75
C LYS A 548 -49.69 -31.32 -15.00
N ARG A 549 -50.49 -32.40 -15.03
CA ARG A 549 -50.86 -33.14 -16.25
C ARG A 549 -51.77 -32.26 -17.11
N LYS A 550 -51.41 -32.08 -18.36
CA LYS A 550 -52.32 -31.58 -19.42
C LYS A 550 -53.42 -32.59 -19.68
N LYS A 551 -54.65 -32.10 -19.76
CA LYS A 551 -55.69 -32.56 -20.68
C LYS A 551 -55.94 -31.48 -21.71
#